data_15b8525d5fe7e4a4c48b04551e8d179d
#
_entry.id   15b8525d5fe7e4a4c48b04551e8d179d
#
_cell.length_a   1.000
_cell.length_b   1.000
_cell.length_c   1.000
_cell.angle_alpha   90.00
_cell.angle_beta   90.00
_cell.angle_gamma   90.00
#
_symmetry.space_group_name_H-M   'P 1'
#
loop_
_entity.id
_entity.type
_entity.pdbx_description
1 polymer ?
#
loop_
_entity_poly.entity_id
_entity_poly.type
_entity_poly.pdbx_seq_one_letter_code
_entity_poly.pdbx_strand_id
1 'polypeptide(L)'
;MFIVFMAQNQQNLFQHLHEQGARNFWIHNTGPIGCLPVTQHNYHHPMPGILDQHGCLIAQNDMAIEFNGQLKRQVTKLRTQLPGAALTYVDIFAAKYKLISNPKEQGNTC
;
A
#
# COMPACT_ATOMS: atom_id res chain seq x y z
N MET A 1 12.90 -4.19 -9.08
CA MET A 1 12.60 -3.93 -10.53
C MET A 1 11.13 -3.88 -10.80
N PHE A 2 10.40 -4.95 -10.46
CA PHE A 2 8.95 -4.99 -10.70
C PHE A 2 8.20 -3.85 -10.00
N ILE A 3 8.53 -3.57 -8.74
CA ILE A 3 7.88 -2.52 -7.97
C ILE A 3 8.12 -1.14 -8.59
N VAL A 4 9.36 -0.88 -9.05
CA VAL A 4 9.71 0.38 -9.71
C VAL A 4 8.92 0.54 -11.00
N PHE A 5 8.80 -0.53 -11.78
CA PHE A 5 8.05 -0.52 -13.03
C PHE A 5 6.58 -0.19 -12.80
N MET A 6 5.96 -0.79 -11.78
CA MET A 6 4.56 -0.51 -11.45
C MET A 6 4.36 0.93 -11.02
N ALA A 7 5.27 1.47 -10.21
CA ALA A 7 5.18 2.87 -9.79
C ALA A 7 5.29 3.82 -10.98
N GLN A 8 6.17 3.53 -11.92
CA GLN A 8 6.33 4.33 -13.14
C GLN A 8 5.09 4.26 -14.03
N ASN A 9 4.49 3.07 -14.14
CA ASN A 9 3.26 2.92 -14.91
C ASN A 9 2.12 3.74 -14.32
N GLN A 10 2.03 3.81 -12.99
CA GLN A 10 1.02 4.62 -12.34
C GLN A 10 1.24 6.10 -12.58
N GLN A 11 2.49 6.57 -12.63
CA GLN A 11 2.80 7.95 -12.99
C GLN A 11 2.27 8.30 -14.37
N ASN A 12 2.50 7.43 -15.36
CA ASN A 12 2.01 7.64 -16.72
C ASN A 12 0.48 7.69 -16.76
N LEU A 13 -0.18 6.83 -15.99
CA LEU A 13 -1.63 6.81 -15.91
C LEU A 13 -2.17 8.13 -15.37
N PHE A 14 -1.58 8.67 -14.30
CA PHE A 14 -2.04 9.92 -13.71
C PHE A 14 -1.85 11.09 -14.67
N GLN A 15 -0.75 11.14 -15.40
CA GLN A 15 -0.52 12.16 -16.40
C GLN A 15 -1.57 12.09 -17.51
N HIS A 16 -1.88 10.89 -17.98
CA HIS A 16 -2.90 10.68 -19.00
C HIS A 16 -4.27 11.14 -18.54
N LEU A 17 -4.66 10.78 -17.29
CA LEU A 17 -5.93 11.20 -16.73
C LEU A 17 -6.01 12.72 -16.58
N HIS A 18 -4.91 13.36 -16.22
CA HIS A 18 -4.83 14.80 -16.10
C HIS A 18 -5.07 15.46 -17.47
N GLU A 19 -4.50 14.92 -18.51
CA GLU A 19 -4.72 15.40 -19.89
C GLU A 19 -6.19 15.28 -20.30
N GLN A 20 -6.90 14.29 -19.77
CA GLN A 20 -8.33 14.08 -20.02
C GLN A 20 -9.23 14.96 -19.15
N GLY A 21 -8.65 15.82 -18.32
CA GLY A 21 -9.42 16.77 -17.51
C GLY A 21 -9.54 16.45 -16.04
N ALA A 22 -9.00 15.30 -15.59
CA ALA A 22 -9.06 14.95 -14.16
C ALA A 22 -8.18 15.88 -13.34
N ARG A 23 -8.71 16.35 -12.20
CA ARG A 23 -8.00 17.29 -11.32
C ARG A 23 -7.99 16.84 -9.86
N ASN A 24 -8.81 15.86 -9.49
CA ASN A 24 -8.84 15.30 -8.14
C ASN A 24 -8.49 13.82 -8.19
N PHE A 25 -7.44 13.45 -7.47
CA PHE A 25 -6.96 12.08 -7.44
C PHE A 25 -6.89 11.60 -6.01
N TRP A 26 -7.52 10.45 -5.73
CA TRP A 26 -7.39 9.75 -4.46
C TRP A 26 -6.56 8.50 -4.71
N ILE A 27 -5.37 8.48 -4.13
CA ILE A 27 -4.40 7.42 -4.38
C ILE A 27 -4.24 6.60 -3.12
N HIS A 28 -4.70 5.35 -3.18
CA HIS A 28 -4.58 4.41 -2.07
C HIS A 28 -3.31 3.59 -2.25
N ASN A 29 -2.53 3.44 -1.18
CA ASN A 29 -1.41 2.53 -1.23
C ASN A 29 -1.90 1.08 -1.07
N THR A 30 -0.98 0.11 -1.14
CA THR A 30 -1.36 -1.29 -0.95
C THR A 30 -1.42 -1.62 0.55
N GLY A 31 -2.38 -2.46 0.93
CA GLY A 31 -2.52 -2.92 2.31
C GLY A 31 -1.46 -3.94 2.69
N PRO A 32 -1.49 -4.43 3.95
CA PRO A 32 -0.53 -5.42 4.43
C PRO A 32 -0.82 -6.80 3.84
N ILE A 33 -0.32 -7.06 2.65
CA ILE A 33 -0.60 -8.27 1.88
C ILE A 33 -0.13 -9.54 2.59
N GLY A 34 0.88 -9.44 3.47
CA GLY A 34 1.33 -10.57 4.27
C GLY A 34 0.36 -10.98 5.37
N CYS A 35 -0.64 -10.15 5.65
CA CYS A 35 -1.65 -10.42 6.67
C CYS A 35 -2.94 -11.01 6.08
N LEU A 36 -3.00 -11.21 4.77
CA LEU A 36 -4.19 -11.77 4.13
C LEU A 36 -4.40 -13.22 4.56
N PRO A 37 -5.65 -13.65 4.81
CA PRO A 37 -5.92 -15.04 5.20
C PRO A 37 -5.42 -16.07 4.19
N VAL A 38 -5.55 -15.79 2.90
CA VAL A 38 -5.09 -16.70 1.85
C VAL A 38 -3.56 -16.87 1.90
N THR A 39 -2.83 -15.80 2.20
CA THR A 39 -1.39 -15.85 2.32
C THR A 39 -0.96 -16.66 3.55
N GLN A 40 -1.60 -16.41 4.70
CA GLN A 40 -1.33 -17.14 5.94
C GLN A 40 -1.70 -18.61 5.83
N HIS A 41 -2.77 -18.92 5.12
CA HIS A 41 -3.26 -20.29 4.96
C HIS A 41 -2.22 -21.19 4.29
N ASN A 42 -1.41 -20.66 3.39
CA ASN A 42 -0.38 -21.42 2.68
C ASN A 42 0.81 -21.78 3.56
N TYR A 43 0.88 -21.27 4.78
CA TYR A 43 2.00 -21.47 5.70
C TYR A 43 1.52 -22.04 7.02
N HIS A 44 1.15 -23.34 7.03
CA HIS A 44 0.65 -24.00 8.23
C HIS A 44 1.73 -24.19 9.30
N HIS A 45 2.96 -24.41 8.88
CA HIS A 45 4.08 -24.64 9.79
C HIS A 45 5.26 -23.79 9.37
N PRO A 46 5.15 -22.44 9.54
CA PRO A 46 6.22 -21.54 9.11
C PRO A 46 7.48 -21.73 9.94
N MET A 47 8.62 -21.58 9.28
CA MET A 47 9.91 -21.56 9.96
C MET A 47 10.05 -20.28 10.80
N PRO A 48 10.88 -20.30 11.87
CA PRO A 48 11.13 -19.08 12.65
C PRO A 48 11.60 -17.94 11.77
N GLY A 49 11.08 -16.73 12.02
CA GLY A 49 11.46 -15.52 11.29
C GLY A 49 10.65 -15.23 10.04
N ILE A 50 9.70 -16.10 9.67
CA ILE A 50 8.84 -15.86 8.51
C ILE A 50 7.64 -14.98 8.87
N LEU A 51 7.09 -15.16 10.08
CA LEU A 51 5.94 -14.41 10.55
C LEU A 51 6.35 -13.36 11.58
N ASP A 52 5.65 -12.24 11.58
CA ASP A 52 5.82 -11.23 12.62
C ASP A 52 5.00 -11.60 13.87
N GLN A 53 4.98 -10.70 14.86
CA GLN A 53 4.29 -10.94 16.13
C GLN A 53 2.76 -11.04 15.99
N HIS A 54 2.21 -10.62 14.86
CA HIS A 54 0.77 -10.66 14.59
C HIS A 54 0.40 -11.76 13.59
N GLY A 55 1.34 -12.62 13.23
CA GLY A 55 1.10 -13.73 12.31
C GLY A 55 1.13 -13.37 10.84
N CYS A 56 1.62 -12.19 10.51
CA CYS A 56 1.72 -11.74 9.12
C CYS A 56 3.07 -12.12 8.52
N LEU A 57 3.09 -12.44 7.22
CA LEU A 57 4.32 -12.77 6.51
C LEU A 57 5.18 -11.52 6.35
N ILE A 58 6.36 -11.53 6.93
CA ILE A 58 7.26 -10.38 6.95
C ILE A 58 7.69 -9.99 5.54
N ALA A 59 8.09 -10.97 4.72
CA ALA A 59 8.61 -10.68 3.38
C ALA A 59 7.58 -9.98 2.50
N GLN A 60 6.32 -10.44 2.51
CA GLN A 60 5.25 -9.81 1.73
C GLN A 60 4.95 -8.40 2.22
N ASN A 61 4.92 -8.19 3.53
CA ASN A 61 4.69 -6.85 4.06
C ASN A 61 5.86 -5.92 3.78
N ASP A 62 7.09 -6.41 3.78
CA ASP A 62 8.25 -5.60 3.40
C ASP A 62 8.17 -5.16 1.95
N MET A 63 7.70 -6.02 1.05
CA MET A 63 7.46 -5.68 -0.35
C MET A 63 6.39 -4.60 -0.47
N ALA A 64 5.31 -4.71 0.29
CA ALA A 64 4.23 -3.72 0.29
C ALA A 64 4.74 -2.37 0.79
N ILE A 65 5.53 -2.36 1.86
CA ILE A 65 6.11 -1.14 2.41
C ILE A 65 7.02 -0.47 1.39
N GLU A 66 7.86 -1.24 0.70
CA GLU A 66 8.74 -0.71 -0.34
C GLU A 66 7.95 -0.11 -1.51
N PHE A 67 6.92 -0.82 -1.98
CA PHE A 67 6.04 -0.30 -3.02
C PHE A 67 5.37 1.00 -2.57
N ASN A 68 4.86 1.02 -1.36
CA ASN A 68 4.16 2.19 -0.82
C ASN A 68 5.10 3.40 -0.69
N GLY A 69 6.36 3.16 -0.31
CA GLY A 69 7.36 4.21 -0.26
C GLY A 69 7.64 4.81 -1.63
N GLN A 70 7.75 3.97 -2.65
CA GLN A 70 7.95 4.44 -4.02
C GLN A 70 6.73 5.19 -4.53
N LEU A 71 5.54 4.68 -4.25
CA LEU A 71 4.29 5.33 -4.65
C LEU A 71 4.17 6.72 -4.01
N LYS A 72 4.49 6.82 -2.73
CA LYS A 72 4.44 8.11 -2.01
C LYS A 72 5.40 9.13 -2.63
N ARG A 73 6.60 8.69 -2.99
CA ARG A 73 7.57 9.56 -3.69
C ARG A 73 7.04 10.01 -5.04
N GLN A 74 6.40 9.10 -5.79
CA GLN A 74 5.80 9.44 -7.08
C GLN A 74 4.66 10.44 -6.93
N VAL A 75 3.82 10.28 -5.92
CA VAL A 75 2.73 11.23 -5.64
C VAL A 75 3.28 12.61 -5.34
N THR A 76 4.33 12.69 -4.51
CA THR A 76 4.98 13.96 -4.19
C THR A 76 5.51 14.64 -5.47
N LYS A 77 6.12 13.87 -6.35
CA LYS A 77 6.63 14.36 -7.62
C LYS A 77 5.51 14.82 -8.56
N LEU A 78 4.42 14.05 -8.61
CA LEU A 78 3.26 14.38 -9.46
C LEU A 78 2.58 15.68 -9.01
N ARG A 79 2.60 15.99 -7.71
CA ARG A 79 2.03 17.23 -7.22
C ARG A 79 2.68 18.46 -7.84
N THR A 80 3.95 18.34 -8.23
CA THR A 80 4.66 19.43 -8.91
C THR A 80 4.50 19.39 -10.42
N GLN A 81 4.13 18.24 -10.98
CA GLN A 81 4.04 18.02 -12.43
C GLN A 81 2.63 18.19 -12.98
N LEU A 82 1.59 18.08 -12.14
CA LEU A 82 0.20 18.17 -12.57
C LEU A 82 -0.43 19.47 -12.02
N PRO A 83 -0.33 20.58 -12.78
CA PRO A 83 -0.82 21.86 -12.29
C PRO A 83 -2.33 21.84 -12.07
N GLY A 84 -2.77 22.44 -10.96
CA GLY A 84 -4.17 22.52 -10.60
C GLY A 84 -4.77 21.22 -10.08
N ALA A 85 -4.01 20.14 -10.00
CA ALA A 85 -4.51 18.85 -9.51
C ALA A 85 -4.33 18.74 -8.00
N ALA A 86 -5.33 18.16 -7.34
CA ALA A 86 -5.28 17.80 -5.93
C ALA A 86 -5.05 16.30 -5.82
N LEU A 87 -3.92 15.90 -5.26
CA LEU A 87 -3.58 14.49 -5.06
C LEU A 87 -3.60 14.17 -3.57
N THR A 88 -4.52 13.29 -3.18
CA THR A 88 -4.67 12.83 -1.81
C THR A 88 -4.10 11.41 -1.71
N TYR A 89 -3.10 11.23 -0.85
CA TYR A 89 -2.50 9.93 -0.60
C TYR A 89 -3.15 9.31 0.64
N VAL A 90 -3.71 8.12 0.47
CA VAL A 90 -4.41 7.41 1.54
C VAL A 90 -3.57 6.21 1.97
N ASP A 91 -3.12 6.21 3.21
CA ASP A 91 -2.27 5.15 3.76
C ASP A 91 -3.13 4.00 4.29
N ILE A 92 -3.59 3.16 3.38
CA ILE A 92 -4.40 1.99 3.71
C ILE A 92 -3.59 0.95 4.49
N PHE A 93 -2.29 0.83 4.19
CA PHE A 93 -1.43 -0.12 4.90
C PHE A 93 -1.42 0.16 6.40
N ALA A 94 -1.15 1.40 6.77
CA ALA A 94 -1.09 1.77 8.19
C ALA A 94 -2.43 1.58 8.90
N ALA A 95 -3.53 1.97 8.23
CA ALA A 95 -4.87 1.84 8.82
C ALA A 95 -5.24 0.38 9.05
N LYS A 96 -5.03 -0.49 8.07
CA LYS A 96 -5.36 -1.90 8.19
C LYS A 96 -4.44 -2.64 9.15
N TYR A 97 -3.15 -2.34 9.13
CA TYR A 97 -2.21 -2.98 10.05
C TYR A 97 -2.51 -2.62 11.50
N LYS A 98 -2.92 -1.38 11.75
CA LYS A 98 -3.34 -0.95 13.09
C LYS A 98 -4.55 -1.74 13.58
N LEU A 99 -5.53 -1.98 12.71
CA LEU A 99 -6.70 -2.80 13.06
C LEU A 99 -6.30 -4.24 13.37
N ILE A 100 -5.36 -4.80 12.65
CA ILE A 100 -4.89 -6.18 12.85
C ILE A 100 -4.11 -6.29 14.17
N SER A 101 -3.28 -5.29 14.48
CA SER A 101 -2.44 -5.33 15.67
C SER A 101 -3.21 -4.99 16.96
N ASN A 102 -4.27 -4.17 16.89
CA ASN A 102 -5.05 -3.74 18.05
C ASN A 102 -6.56 -3.80 17.78
N PRO A 103 -7.13 -4.99 17.50
CA PRO A 103 -8.54 -5.09 17.15
C PRO A 103 -9.47 -4.66 18.27
N LYS A 104 -9.10 -4.91 19.54
CA LYS A 104 -9.93 -4.55 20.69
C LYS A 104 -10.03 -3.03 20.88
N GLU A 105 -8.93 -2.32 20.68
CA GLU A 105 -8.91 -0.86 20.83
C GLU A 105 -9.74 -0.16 19.74
N GLN A 106 -9.90 -0.83 18.59
CA GLN A 106 -10.69 -0.29 17.50
C GLN A 106 -12.17 -0.67 17.58
N GLY A 107 -12.59 -1.32 18.67
CA GLY A 107 -13.96 -1.78 18.84
C GLY A 107 -14.33 -2.93 17.92
N ASN A 108 -13.36 -3.56 17.29
CA ASN A 108 -13.58 -4.65 16.36
C ASN A 108 -13.51 -5.97 17.11
N THR A 109 -14.68 -6.54 17.42
CA THR A 109 -14.78 -7.73 18.27
C THR A 109 -14.94 -9.03 17.49
N CYS A 110 -14.96 -8.99 16.21
CA CYS A 110 -15.16 -10.19 15.36
C CYS A 110 -13.87 -10.90 15.03
#